data_13375dfbbcb1e433e13ac3b28d391e47
#
_entry.id   13375dfbbcb1e433e13ac3b28d391e47
#
_cell.length_a   1.000
_cell.length_b   1.000
_cell.length_c   1.000
_cell.angle_alpha   90.00
_cell.angle_beta   90.00
_cell.angle_gamma   90.00
#
_symmetry.space_group_name_H-M   'P 1'
#
loop_
_entity.id
_entity.type
_entity.pdbx_description
1 polymer ?
#
loop_
_entity_poly.entity_id
_entity_poly.type
_entity_poly.pdbx_seq_one_letter_code
_entity_poly.pdbx_strand_id
1 'polypeptide(L)'
;MDTLAEAPQSALSGVARVLVHAGRLNAKAAEELVKSSREKKTSFISSVIAAGAVAPSDLAHTLSTALALPLLDLSAIDAQKLPKNVVDAKLSLQYQVIVLGKRGNRLFIGGADPTDQEAVERIKFATQLSPEWVIVEHDKLGKVLEATGATASEALESLSSGDFEFDVTDDVTSPQEAEAPSDVEDAPVVRFLQKMLIDAINARASDLHFEPYEYHYRVRFRIDGELREITQPPIAIKDKLASRIKVISRLDIAEKRVPQDGRMKLKFGNKAIDFRVSTLPTLFGEKIVIRILDPSSAKLGIEALGYEKIEKDRLLKAIARPYGMVLVTGPTGSGKTVSLYTCLNILNQPGVNIATVEDPAEINLPGINQVNVNDKAGLNFAVALKSFLRQDPDIIMVGEIRDLETADIAIKAAQTGHMVMSTLHTNDAPTTLTRLLNMGVAPFNIASAVLLITAQRLARKLCENCKAPADYPREAMLKAGYKEGDLDGSWKPYRAVGCSACSNGYKGRVGIYQVMPISEEIQRLILAEGTAMDLAAQAHKEGVRDLRQSGLVKVRAGMTTLDEVISVTNE
;
A
#
# COMPACT_ATOMS: atom_id res chain seq x y z
N MET A 1 -24.68 -71.49 19.17
CA MET A 1 -25.16 -70.35 19.92
C MET A 1 -24.00 -69.34 20.00
N ASP A 2 -23.90 -68.54 18.90
CA ASP A 2 -22.86 -67.49 18.84
C ASP A 2 -23.55 -66.17 19.16
N THR A 3 -23.17 -65.61 20.28
CA THR A 3 -23.60 -64.28 20.71
C THR A 3 -22.89 -63.20 19.86
N LEU A 4 -23.63 -62.61 18.96
CA LEU A 4 -23.22 -61.38 18.29
C LEU A 4 -23.07 -60.28 19.35
N ALA A 5 -21.82 -59.90 19.65
CA ALA A 5 -21.52 -58.74 20.47
C ALA A 5 -21.94 -57.46 19.68
N GLU A 6 -22.98 -56.81 20.18
CA GLU A 6 -23.32 -55.43 19.74
C GLU A 6 -22.14 -54.52 20.08
N ALA A 7 -21.52 -53.99 19.01
CA ALA A 7 -20.53 -52.94 19.15
C ALA A 7 -21.20 -51.67 19.73
N PRO A 8 -20.59 -50.91 20.66
CA PRO A 8 -21.17 -49.71 21.21
C PRO A 8 -21.46 -48.71 20.10
N GLN A 9 -22.73 -48.27 20.01
CA GLN A 9 -23.15 -47.24 19.07
C GLN A 9 -22.37 -45.98 19.36
N SER A 10 -21.42 -45.62 18.49
CA SER A 10 -20.67 -44.35 18.61
C SER A 10 -21.66 -43.18 18.56
N ALA A 11 -21.46 -42.21 19.47
CA ALA A 11 -22.32 -41.01 19.61
C ALA A 11 -22.12 -40.00 18.45
N LEU A 12 -21.95 -40.46 17.21
CA LEU A 12 -21.82 -39.62 16.04
C LEU A 12 -23.17 -39.03 15.64
N SER A 13 -23.22 -37.72 15.40
CA SER A 13 -24.40 -36.97 14.97
C SER A 13 -24.12 -36.20 13.67
N GLY A 14 -25.19 -35.72 13.03
CA GLY A 14 -25.07 -34.85 11.87
C GLY A 14 -24.35 -35.49 10.68
N VAL A 15 -23.55 -34.71 9.96
CA VAL A 15 -22.82 -35.12 8.76
C VAL A 15 -21.87 -36.30 9.04
N ALA A 16 -21.25 -36.36 10.22
CA ALA A 16 -20.34 -37.45 10.59
C ALA A 16 -21.04 -38.82 10.53
N ARG A 17 -22.26 -38.91 11.04
CA ARG A 17 -23.09 -40.13 11.01
C ARG A 17 -23.48 -40.52 9.58
N VAL A 18 -23.83 -39.55 8.75
CA VAL A 18 -24.19 -39.77 7.34
C VAL A 18 -23.01 -40.34 6.57
N LEU A 19 -21.80 -39.79 6.71
CA LEU A 19 -20.60 -40.26 6.02
C LEU A 19 -20.18 -41.68 6.43
N VAL A 20 -20.29 -42.00 7.72
CA VAL A 20 -19.99 -43.36 8.20
C VAL A 20 -21.02 -44.35 7.69
N HIS A 21 -22.31 -44.02 7.69
CA HIS A 21 -23.37 -44.88 7.20
C HIS A 21 -23.29 -45.11 5.66
N ALA A 22 -22.83 -44.10 4.93
CA ALA A 22 -22.59 -44.18 3.49
C ALA A 22 -21.25 -44.89 3.13
N GLY A 23 -20.49 -45.38 4.12
CA GLY A 23 -19.21 -46.05 3.94
C GLY A 23 -18.10 -45.15 3.39
N ARG A 24 -18.26 -43.85 3.47
CA ARG A 24 -17.27 -42.86 2.99
C ARG A 24 -16.20 -42.50 4.03
N LEU A 25 -16.50 -42.78 5.32
CA LEU A 25 -15.58 -42.54 6.40
C LEU A 25 -15.64 -43.67 7.42
N ASN A 26 -14.50 -44.05 7.99
CA ASN A 26 -14.43 -45.01 9.07
C ASN A 26 -14.90 -44.37 10.38
N ALA A 27 -15.63 -45.11 11.23
CA ALA A 27 -16.16 -44.61 12.51
C ALA A 27 -15.08 -44.03 13.43
N LYS A 28 -13.91 -44.67 13.57
CA LYS A 28 -12.78 -44.16 14.37
C LYS A 28 -12.24 -42.85 13.79
N ALA A 29 -12.03 -42.78 12.47
CA ALA A 29 -11.57 -41.55 11.82
C ALA A 29 -12.60 -40.43 11.96
N ALA A 30 -13.91 -40.72 11.90
CA ALA A 30 -14.96 -39.75 12.15
C ALA A 30 -14.92 -39.17 13.57
N GLU A 31 -14.72 -40.03 14.60
CA GLU A 31 -14.59 -39.60 15.99
C GLU A 31 -13.35 -38.71 16.20
N GLU A 32 -12.20 -39.07 15.62
CA GLU A 32 -10.97 -38.26 15.68
C GLU A 32 -11.15 -36.90 15.00
N LEU A 33 -11.80 -36.85 13.85
CA LEU A 33 -12.10 -35.60 13.14
C LEU A 33 -13.12 -34.73 13.89
N VAL A 34 -14.14 -35.31 14.54
CA VAL A 34 -15.06 -34.58 15.40
C VAL A 34 -14.33 -33.98 16.59
N LYS A 35 -13.41 -34.74 17.22
CA LYS A 35 -12.60 -34.25 18.32
C LYS A 35 -11.67 -33.12 17.87
N SER A 36 -10.95 -33.31 16.78
CA SER A 36 -10.06 -32.31 16.20
C SER A 36 -10.79 -31.01 15.79
N SER A 37 -11.99 -31.14 15.22
CA SER A 37 -12.80 -29.96 14.83
C SER A 37 -13.23 -29.13 16.05
N ARG A 38 -13.59 -29.79 17.16
CA ARG A 38 -13.92 -29.11 18.43
C ARG A 38 -12.70 -28.41 19.05
N GLU A 39 -11.55 -29.09 19.07
CA GLU A 39 -10.30 -28.52 19.59
C GLU A 39 -9.83 -27.30 18.79
N LYS A 40 -9.97 -27.35 17.47
CA LYS A 40 -9.56 -26.27 16.54
C LYS A 40 -10.64 -25.22 16.33
N LYS A 41 -11.84 -25.39 16.91
CA LYS A 41 -13.01 -24.52 16.67
C LYS A 41 -13.35 -24.34 15.19
N THR A 42 -13.21 -25.41 14.39
CA THR A 42 -13.53 -25.43 12.95
C THR A 42 -14.75 -26.31 12.68
N SER A 43 -15.42 -26.13 11.52
CA SER A 43 -16.53 -27.01 11.16
C SER A 43 -16.02 -28.43 10.90
N PHE A 44 -16.87 -29.45 11.17
CA PHE A 44 -16.53 -30.84 10.88
C PHE A 44 -16.22 -31.05 9.39
N ILE A 45 -17.01 -30.42 8.51
CA ILE A 45 -16.82 -30.48 7.06
C ILE A 45 -15.44 -29.94 6.65
N SER A 46 -15.07 -28.76 7.16
CA SER A 46 -13.74 -28.18 6.90
C SER A 46 -12.61 -29.12 7.35
N SER A 47 -12.79 -29.80 8.50
CA SER A 47 -11.80 -30.74 9.03
C SER A 47 -11.68 -32.01 8.17
N VAL A 48 -12.80 -32.54 7.66
CA VAL A 48 -12.83 -33.70 6.75
C VAL A 48 -12.12 -33.39 5.44
N ILE A 49 -12.38 -32.21 4.87
CA ILE A 49 -11.76 -31.78 3.60
C ILE A 49 -10.28 -31.49 3.78
N ALA A 50 -9.90 -30.77 4.85
CA ALA A 50 -8.51 -30.46 5.15
C ALA A 50 -7.65 -31.69 5.42
N ALA A 51 -8.24 -32.74 6.00
CA ALA A 51 -7.59 -34.03 6.18
C ALA A 51 -7.52 -34.88 4.89
N GLY A 52 -8.13 -34.43 3.79
CA GLY A 52 -8.21 -35.19 2.53
C GLY A 52 -9.01 -36.50 2.65
N ALA A 53 -9.84 -36.64 3.69
CA ALA A 53 -10.56 -37.87 3.98
C ALA A 53 -11.71 -38.13 3.00
N VAL A 54 -12.36 -37.08 2.50
CA VAL A 54 -13.42 -37.13 1.48
C VAL A 54 -13.26 -35.92 0.57
N ALA A 55 -13.38 -36.12 -0.76
CA ALA A 55 -13.36 -35.00 -1.71
C ALA A 55 -14.61 -34.12 -1.58
N PRO A 56 -14.53 -32.79 -1.79
CA PRO A 56 -15.70 -31.88 -1.65
C PRO A 56 -16.90 -32.27 -2.50
N SER A 57 -16.68 -32.70 -3.73
CA SER A 57 -17.72 -33.17 -4.65
C SER A 57 -18.39 -34.46 -4.15
N ASP A 58 -17.61 -35.44 -3.68
CA ASP A 58 -18.14 -36.73 -3.17
C ASP A 58 -18.92 -36.51 -1.88
N LEU A 59 -18.47 -35.60 -1.03
CA LEU A 59 -19.17 -35.20 0.19
C LEU A 59 -20.54 -34.59 -0.15
N ALA A 60 -20.58 -33.62 -1.08
CA ALA A 60 -21.83 -32.97 -1.51
C ALA A 60 -22.82 -33.96 -2.13
N HIS A 61 -22.35 -34.87 -3.00
CA HIS A 61 -23.18 -35.93 -3.57
C HIS A 61 -23.70 -36.89 -2.52
N THR A 62 -22.87 -37.31 -1.58
CA THR A 62 -23.27 -38.24 -0.51
C THR A 62 -24.35 -37.62 0.38
N LEU A 63 -24.21 -36.35 0.76
CA LEU A 63 -25.20 -35.63 1.56
C LEU A 63 -26.49 -35.41 0.82
N SER A 64 -26.45 -35.01 -0.46
CA SER A 64 -27.62 -34.84 -1.32
C SER A 64 -28.42 -36.13 -1.42
N THR A 65 -27.75 -37.25 -1.66
CA THR A 65 -28.43 -38.56 -1.80
C THR A 65 -28.99 -39.06 -0.46
N ALA A 66 -28.21 -38.97 0.61
CA ALA A 66 -28.59 -39.49 1.94
C ALA A 66 -29.72 -38.69 2.60
N LEU A 67 -29.77 -37.38 2.34
CA LEU A 67 -30.75 -36.46 2.94
C LEU A 67 -31.89 -36.07 1.99
N ALA A 68 -31.86 -36.58 0.75
CA ALA A 68 -32.81 -36.24 -0.32
C ALA A 68 -32.96 -34.72 -0.56
N LEU A 69 -31.84 -33.99 -0.51
CA LEU A 69 -31.80 -32.55 -0.74
C LEU A 69 -31.22 -32.26 -2.15
N PRO A 70 -31.68 -31.17 -2.80
CA PRO A 70 -31.15 -30.80 -4.11
C PRO A 70 -29.67 -30.42 -4.03
N LEU A 71 -28.87 -30.81 -5.03
CA LEU A 71 -27.50 -30.42 -5.21
C LEU A 71 -27.37 -29.36 -6.29
N LEU A 72 -26.63 -28.31 -6.05
CA LEU A 72 -26.41 -27.19 -6.96
C LEU A 72 -24.92 -26.93 -7.18
N ASP A 73 -24.52 -26.91 -8.46
CA ASP A 73 -23.17 -26.50 -8.83
C ASP A 73 -23.06 -24.97 -8.88
N LEU A 74 -22.34 -24.37 -7.93
CA LEU A 74 -22.13 -22.92 -7.85
C LEU A 74 -21.29 -22.36 -8.99
N SER A 75 -20.52 -23.19 -9.71
CA SER A 75 -19.76 -22.71 -10.86
C SER A 75 -20.65 -22.34 -12.05
N ALA A 76 -21.90 -22.83 -12.08
CA ALA A 76 -22.90 -22.50 -13.11
C ALA A 76 -23.67 -21.21 -12.82
N ILE A 77 -23.42 -20.56 -11.68
CA ILE A 77 -24.18 -19.38 -11.23
C ILE A 77 -23.27 -18.14 -11.19
N ASP A 78 -23.78 -17.03 -11.69
CA ASP A 78 -23.14 -15.73 -11.53
C ASP A 78 -23.35 -15.20 -10.10
N ALA A 79 -22.31 -15.21 -9.29
CA ALA A 79 -22.34 -14.78 -7.90
C ALA A 79 -22.84 -13.32 -7.72
N GLN A 80 -22.69 -12.46 -8.73
CA GLN A 80 -23.16 -11.08 -8.67
C GLN A 80 -24.68 -10.94 -8.77
N LYS A 81 -25.34 -11.95 -9.34
CA LYS A 81 -26.81 -11.99 -9.50
C LYS A 81 -27.55 -12.63 -8.33
N LEU A 82 -26.82 -13.17 -7.35
CA LEU A 82 -27.44 -13.71 -6.14
C LEU A 82 -28.09 -12.60 -5.32
N PRO A 83 -29.23 -12.90 -4.63
CA PRO A 83 -29.91 -11.92 -3.78
C PRO A 83 -28.97 -11.43 -2.65
N LYS A 84 -28.73 -10.12 -2.60
CA LYS A 84 -27.89 -9.47 -1.58
C LYS A 84 -28.78 -8.93 -0.46
N ASN A 85 -28.24 -8.85 0.76
CA ASN A 85 -28.90 -8.24 1.93
C ASN A 85 -30.20 -8.92 2.40
N VAL A 86 -30.45 -10.18 2.06
CA VAL A 86 -31.59 -10.95 2.58
C VAL A 86 -31.21 -11.62 3.91
N VAL A 87 -29.99 -12.11 4.01
CA VAL A 87 -29.36 -12.61 5.23
C VAL A 87 -28.15 -11.72 5.50
N ASP A 88 -27.92 -11.38 6.75
CA ASP A 88 -26.75 -10.60 7.17
C ASP A 88 -25.46 -11.33 6.74
N ALA A 89 -24.49 -10.61 6.19
CA ALA A 89 -23.20 -11.14 5.79
C ALA A 89 -22.51 -11.90 6.94
N LYS A 90 -22.67 -11.45 8.17
CA LYS A 90 -22.16 -12.12 9.37
C LYS A 90 -22.77 -13.51 9.57
N LEU A 91 -24.10 -13.65 9.44
CA LEU A 91 -24.77 -14.94 9.54
C LEU A 91 -24.40 -15.85 8.36
N SER A 92 -24.28 -15.30 7.16
CA SER A 92 -23.86 -16.04 5.96
C SER A 92 -22.47 -16.67 6.12
N LEU A 93 -21.53 -15.94 6.74
CA LEU A 93 -20.18 -16.41 7.01
C LEU A 93 -20.11 -17.38 8.18
N GLN A 94 -20.75 -17.02 9.28
CA GLN A 94 -20.73 -17.83 10.51
C GLN A 94 -21.23 -19.24 10.25
N TYR A 95 -22.30 -19.37 9.44
CA TYR A 95 -22.93 -20.65 9.12
C TYR A 95 -22.55 -21.19 7.75
N GLN A 96 -21.63 -20.54 7.05
CA GLN A 96 -21.16 -20.94 5.70
C GLN A 96 -22.36 -21.18 4.75
N VAL A 97 -23.23 -20.17 4.59
CA VAL A 97 -24.42 -20.24 3.76
C VAL A 97 -24.53 -19.05 2.81
N ILE A 98 -25.12 -19.28 1.65
CA ILE A 98 -25.46 -18.23 0.68
C ILE A 98 -26.96 -18.25 0.37
N VAL A 99 -27.52 -17.10 0.06
CA VAL A 99 -28.92 -17.01 -0.40
C VAL A 99 -28.96 -17.25 -1.90
N LEU A 100 -29.68 -18.29 -2.31
CA LEU A 100 -29.87 -18.65 -3.72
C LEU A 100 -31.10 -17.98 -4.30
N GLY A 101 -32.15 -17.78 -3.50
CA GLY A 101 -33.37 -17.15 -3.95
C GLY A 101 -34.47 -17.12 -2.89
N LYS A 102 -35.55 -16.36 -3.18
CA LYS A 102 -36.73 -16.27 -2.33
C LYS A 102 -37.97 -16.49 -3.16
N ARG A 103 -38.89 -17.33 -2.66
CA ARG A 103 -40.21 -17.54 -3.31
C ARG A 103 -41.30 -17.56 -2.23
N GLY A 104 -42.08 -16.50 -2.17
CA GLY A 104 -43.08 -16.34 -1.11
C GLY A 104 -42.43 -16.29 0.27
N ASN A 105 -42.81 -17.20 1.17
CA ASN A 105 -42.27 -17.34 2.53
C ASN A 105 -41.06 -18.30 2.62
N ARG A 106 -40.64 -18.89 1.50
CA ARG A 106 -39.48 -19.83 1.45
C ARG A 106 -38.22 -19.11 1.03
N LEU A 107 -37.13 -19.40 1.75
CA LEU A 107 -35.79 -18.88 1.47
C LEU A 107 -34.89 -20.06 1.11
N PHE A 108 -34.41 -20.11 -0.14
CA PHE A 108 -33.50 -21.15 -0.59
C PHE A 108 -32.06 -20.73 -0.20
N ILE A 109 -31.41 -21.54 0.62
CA ILE A 109 -30.06 -21.33 1.11
C ILE A 109 -29.15 -22.46 0.65
N GLY A 110 -28.00 -22.06 0.06
CA GLY A 110 -26.92 -22.97 -0.31
C GLY A 110 -25.94 -23.13 0.81
N GLY A 111 -25.65 -24.36 1.22
CA GLY A 111 -24.69 -24.65 2.27
C GLY A 111 -24.12 -26.06 2.16
N ALA A 112 -22.99 -26.33 2.81
CA ALA A 112 -22.36 -27.64 2.83
C ALA A 112 -22.84 -28.52 3.98
N ASP A 113 -23.40 -27.92 5.08
CA ASP A 113 -23.91 -28.64 6.25
C ASP A 113 -25.41 -28.41 6.48
N PRO A 114 -26.28 -29.24 5.89
CA PRO A 114 -27.73 -29.11 6.09
C PRO A 114 -28.21 -29.64 7.45
N THR A 115 -27.32 -30.23 8.25
CA THR A 115 -27.66 -30.77 9.58
C THR A 115 -27.50 -29.73 10.71
N ASP A 116 -27.02 -28.52 10.36
CA ASP A 116 -26.86 -27.42 11.31
C ASP A 116 -28.23 -26.78 11.62
N GLN A 117 -28.84 -27.22 12.70
CA GLN A 117 -30.12 -26.70 13.17
C GLN A 117 -30.01 -25.27 13.70
N GLU A 118 -28.86 -24.91 14.30
CA GLU A 118 -28.64 -23.56 14.78
C GLU A 118 -28.65 -22.55 13.62
N ALA A 119 -28.04 -22.88 12.51
CA ALA A 119 -28.09 -22.09 11.28
C ALA A 119 -29.52 -21.85 10.81
N VAL A 120 -30.34 -22.91 10.77
CA VAL A 120 -31.75 -22.82 10.37
C VAL A 120 -32.53 -21.88 11.28
N GLU A 121 -32.42 -22.05 12.59
CA GLU A 121 -33.15 -21.24 13.59
C GLU A 121 -32.72 -19.77 13.54
N ARG A 122 -31.43 -19.50 13.46
CA ARG A 122 -30.89 -18.14 13.38
C ARG A 122 -31.30 -17.42 12.09
N ILE A 123 -31.20 -18.11 10.96
CA ILE A 123 -31.62 -17.53 9.66
C ILE A 123 -33.11 -17.28 9.64
N LYS A 124 -33.93 -18.23 10.13
CA LYS A 124 -35.37 -18.07 10.28
C LYS A 124 -35.73 -16.89 11.17
N PHE A 125 -35.05 -16.74 12.29
CA PHE A 125 -35.28 -15.62 13.20
C PHE A 125 -34.93 -14.27 12.56
N ALA A 126 -33.77 -14.20 11.90
CA ALA A 126 -33.28 -12.97 11.28
C ALA A 126 -34.11 -12.52 10.06
N THR A 127 -34.61 -13.48 9.27
CA THR A 127 -35.29 -13.18 8.01
C THR A 127 -36.82 -13.28 8.08
N GLN A 128 -37.37 -13.92 9.13
CA GLN A 128 -38.80 -14.27 9.27
C GLN A 128 -39.33 -15.15 8.11
N LEU A 129 -38.41 -15.85 7.41
CA LEU A 129 -38.71 -16.74 6.30
C LEU A 129 -38.38 -18.18 6.68
N SER A 130 -38.93 -19.15 5.94
CA SER A 130 -38.66 -20.58 6.12
C SER A 130 -37.45 -20.98 5.26
N PRO A 131 -36.27 -21.30 5.87
CA PRO A 131 -35.10 -21.73 5.12
C PRO A 131 -35.30 -23.12 4.52
N GLU A 132 -34.93 -23.30 3.28
CA GLU A 132 -34.85 -24.59 2.58
C GLU A 132 -33.42 -24.79 2.06
N TRP A 133 -32.84 -25.94 2.45
CA TRP A 133 -31.46 -26.25 2.12
C TRP A 133 -31.29 -26.73 0.67
N VAL A 134 -30.27 -26.25 0.03
CA VAL A 134 -29.69 -26.75 -1.21
C VAL A 134 -28.23 -27.08 -0.94
N ILE A 135 -27.81 -28.30 -1.21
CA ILE A 135 -26.43 -28.72 -1.01
C ILE A 135 -25.55 -28.06 -2.07
N VAL A 136 -24.39 -27.57 -1.63
CA VAL A 136 -23.35 -27.01 -2.51
C VAL A 136 -21.98 -27.54 -2.08
N GLU A 137 -21.04 -27.58 -3.02
CA GLU A 137 -19.67 -28.00 -2.73
C GLU A 137 -18.95 -26.95 -1.86
N HIS A 138 -18.31 -27.39 -0.81
CA HIS A 138 -17.69 -26.52 0.20
C HIS A 138 -16.59 -25.60 -0.36
N ASP A 139 -15.76 -26.10 -1.27
CA ASP A 139 -14.70 -25.34 -1.92
C ASP A 139 -15.24 -24.24 -2.87
N LYS A 140 -16.34 -24.52 -3.57
CA LYS A 140 -17.02 -23.54 -4.43
C LYS A 140 -17.80 -22.53 -3.61
N LEU A 141 -18.39 -22.94 -2.49
CA LEU A 141 -19.08 -22.06 -1.56
C LEU A 141 -18.12 -21.01 -0.97
N GLY A 142 -16.93 -21.42 -0.55
CA GLY A 142 -15.90 -20.49 -0.06
C GLY A 142 -15.57 -19.41 -1.08
N LYS A 143 -15.34 -19.78 -2.35
CA LYS A 143 -15.05 -18.82 -3.44
C LYS A 143 -16.20 -17.84 -3.70
N VAL A 144 -17.45 -18.29 -3.61
CA VAL A 144 -18.61 -17.41 -3.79
C VAL A 144 -18.78 -16.46 -2.60
N LEU A 145 -18.59 -16.94 -1.38
CA LEU A 145 -18.59 -16.11 -0.18
C LEU A 145 -17.47 -15.04 -0.25
N GLU A 146 -16.27 -15.40 -0.72
CA GLU A 146 -15.19 -14.45 -0.99
C GLU A 146 -15.58 -13.40 -2.04
N ALA A 147 -16.16 -13.82 -3.15
CA ALA A 147 -16.56 -12.94 -4.24
C ALA A 147 -17.74 -12.01 -3.88
N THR A 148 -18.59 -12.40 -2.94
CA THR A 148 -19.72 -11.59 -2.46
C THR A 148 -19.33 -10.59 -1.37
N GLY A 149 -18.05 -10.52 -1.00
CA GLY A 149 -17.53 -9.58 0.00
C GLY A 149 -17.75 -10.04 1.45
N ALA A 150 -18.20 -11.26 1.62
CA ALA A 150 -18.43 -11.83 2.95
C ALA A 150 -17.11 -12.06 3.72
N THR A 151 -16.02 -12.38 3.03
CA THR A 151 -14.68 -12.54 3.65
C THR A 151 -14.04 -11.26 4.16
N ALA A 152 -14.46 -10.10 3.60
CA ALA A 152 -14.02 -8.81 4.16
C ALA A 152 -14.54 -8.59 5.59
N SER A 153 -15.67 -9.24 5.94
CA SER A 153 -16.24 -9.20 7.30
C SER A 153 -15.54 -10.16 8.27
N GLU A 154 -15.05 -11.34 7.81
CA GLU A 154 -14.29 -12.28 8.66
C GLU A 154 -12.88 -11.79 8.95
N ALA A 155 -12.21 -11.19 7.98
CA ALA A 155 -10.97 -10.47 8.23
C ALA A 155 -11.20 -9.35 9.26
N LEU A 156 -12.38 -8.72 9.24
CA LEU A 156 -12.77 -7.67 10.19
C LEU A 156 -13.10 -8.22 11.58
N GLU A 157 -13.65 -9.44 11.72
CA GLU A 157 -13.98 -10.06 13.01
C GLU A 157 -12.81 -10.81 13.64
N SER A 158 -11.95 -11.44 12.87
CA SER A 158 -10.66 -11.94 13.35
C SER A 158 -9.72 -10.79 13.74
N LEU A 159 -9.98 -9.60 13.19
CA LEU A 159 -9.28 -8.37 13.52
C LEU A 159 -9.97 -7.59 14.67
N SER A 160 -11.25 -7.81 14.94
CA SER A 160 -11.98 -7.19 16.06
C SER A 160 -11.88 -7.97 17.36
N SER A 161 -11.39 -9.22 17.32
CA SER A 161 -11.04 -10.02 18.50
C SER A 161 -9.54 -9.99 18.85
N GLY A 162 -8.72 -9.33 18.06
CA GLY A 162 -7.33 -9.01 18.35
C GLY A 162 -7.22 -7.53 18.68
N ASP A 163 -6.72 -7.22 19.85
CA ASP A 163 -6.46 -5.90 20.40
C ASP A 163 -5.90 -4.91 19.35
N PHE A 164 -6.80 -4.12 18.73
CA PHE A 164 -6.42 -2.92 18.02
C PHE A 164 -6.30 -1.80 19.04
N GLU A 165 -5.14 -1.66 19.62
CA GLU A 165 -4.79 -0.49 20.37
C GLU A 165 -4.32 0.59 19.39
N PHE A 166 -5.06 1.72 19.35
CA PHE A 166 -4.46 2.98 18.95
C PHE A 166 -3.48 3.34 20.05
N ASP A 167 -2.21 3.02 19.84
CA ASP A 167 -1.15 3.35 20.77
C ASP A 167 -0.91 4.86 20.69
N VAL A 168 -1.44 5.55 21.67
CA VAL A 168 -1.08 6.93 21.96
C VAL A 168 0.24 6.86 22.72
N THR A 169 1.35 6.56 22.01
CA THR A 169 2.67 6.51 22.64
C THR A 169 3.03 7.86 23.23
N ASP A 170 3.28 7.83 24.52
CA ASP A 170 3.85 8.94 25.28
C ASP A 170 5.24 9.29 24.75
N ASP A 171 5.34 10.46 24.13
CA ASP A 171 6.56 11.24 24.15
C ASP A 171 6.17 12.70 24.47
N VAL A 172 6.63 13.11 25.69
CA VAL A 172 6.54 14.44 26.28
C VAL A 172 5.19 14.82 26.95
N THR A 173 5.20 14.60 28.25
CA THR A 173 4.44 15.25 29.34
C THR A 173 3.55 16.44 29.01
N SER A 174 2.25 16.27 29.17
CA SER A 174 1.34 17.19 29.89
C SER A 174 0.00 16.49 30.16
N PRO A 175 -0.51 16.49 31.39
CA PRO A 175 -1.78 15.87 31.73
C PRO A 175 -2.92 16.85 31.53
N GLN A 176 -3.75 16.63 30.52
CA GLN A 176 -5.13 17.08 30.52
C GLN A 176 -6.01 15.90 30.16
N GLU A 177 -6.56 15.29 31.19
CA GLU A 177 -7.66 14.36 31.12
C GLU A 177 -8.86 15.10 30.48
N ALA A 178 -9.08 14.84 29.21
CA ALA A 178 -10.36 15.13 28.57
C ALA A 178 -11.20 13.87 28.68
N GLU A 179 -12.25 13.92 29.52
CA GLU A 179 -13.28 12.90 29.66
C GLU A 179 -13.77 12.46 28.26
N ALA A 180 -13.67 11.15 27.99
CA ALA A 180 -14.19 10.54 26.80
C ALA A 180 -15.72 10.57 26.78
N PRO A 181 -16.38 11.06 25.72
CA PRO A 181 -17.82 10.91 25.57
C PRO A 181 -18.17 9.42 25.32
N SER A 182 -19.28 9.00 25.90
CA SER A 182 -19.86 7.65 25.96
C SER A 182 -19.65 6.76 24.73
N ASP A 183 -18.98 5.62 24.95
CA ASP A 183 -18.47 4.65 23.97
C ASP A 183 -19.49 3.91 23.08
N VAL A 184 -20.79 4.05 23.27
CA VAL A 184 -21.79 3.21 22.63
C VAL A 184 -22.37 3.80 21.33
N GLU A 185 -22.45 5.13 21.21
CA GLU A 185 -23.02 5.77 20.00
C GLU A 185 -22.04 5.92 18.82
N ASP A 186 -20.74 5.86 19.06
CA ASP A 186 -19.72 6.08 18.03
C ASP A 186 -19.12 4.79 17.45
N ALA A 187 -19.51 3.62 17.93
CA ALA A 187 -19.02 2.33 17.47
C ALA A 187 -19.10 2.13 15.93
N PRO A 188 -20.16 2.56 15.21
CA PRO A 188 -20.22 2.45 13.74
C PRO A 188 -19.18 3.33 13.04
N VAL A 189 -18.89 4.53 13.55
CA VAL A 189 -17.92 5.47 12.97
C VAL A 189 -16.50 4.97 13.18
N VAL A 190 -16.21 4.42 14.37
CA VAL A 190 -14.92 3.81 14.69
C VAL A 190 -14.63 2.63 13.78
N ARG A 191 -15.59 1.72 13.61
CA ARG A 191 -15.48 0.55 12.72
C ARG A 191 -15.30 0.97 11.26
N PHE A 192 -16.02 2.00 10.81
CA PHE A 192 -15.88 2.53 9.46
C PHE A 192 -14.46 3.07 9.23
N LEU A 193 -13.94 3.88 10.16
CA LEU A 193 -12.58 4.42 10.06
C LEU A 193 -11.53 3.31 10.05
N GLN A 194 -11.62 2.36 10.95
CA GLN A 194 -10.71 1.21 11.01
C GLN A 194 -10.72 0.43 9.69
N LYS A 195 -11.91 0.14 9.16
CA LYS A 195 -12.05 -0.52 7.86
C LYS A 195 -11.36 0.27 6.75
N MET A 196 -11.60 1.59 6.66
CA MET A 196 -10.98 2.43 5.63
C MET A 196 -9.45 2.43 5.73
N LEU A 197 -8.89 2.48 6.94
CA LEU A 197 -7.44 2.43 7.15
C LEU A 197 -6.85 1.07 6.72
N ILE A 198 -7.49 -0.02 7.11
CA ILE A 198 -7.05 -1.38 6.74
C ILE A 198 -7.16 -1.60 5.22
N ASP A 199 -8.30 -1.23 4.62
CA ASP A 199 -8.51 -1.35 3.18
C ASP A 199 -7.47 -0.54 2.40
N ALA A 200 -7.11 0.66 2.87
CA ALA A 200 -6.08 1.49 2.26
C ALA A 200 -4.68 0.87 2.36
N ILE A 201 -4.33 0.29 3.52
CA ILE A 201 -3.05 -0.42 3.71
C ILE A 201 -2.98 -1.63 2.76
N ASN A 202 -4.03 -2.45 2.70
CA ASN A 202 -4.11 -3.62 1.85
C ASN A 202 -4.06 -3.25 0.36
N ALA A 203 -4.69 -2.15 -0.02
CA ALA A 203 -4.64 -1.59 -1.38
C ALA A 203 -3.31 -0.89 -1.70
N ARG A 204 -2.38 -0.78 -0.74
CA ARG A 204 -1.12 -0.04 -0.85
C ARG A 204 -1.34 1.42 -1.26
N ALA A 205 -2.38 2.03 -0.72
CA ALA A 205 -2.63 3.44 -0.91
C ALA A 205 -1.55 4.28 -0.20
N SER A 206 -1.20 5.41 -0.78
CA SER A 206 -0.33 6.41 -0.13
C SER A 206 -1.12 7.37 0.75
N ASP A 207 -2.34 7.73 0.33
CA ASP A 207 -3.16 8.72 1.02
C ASP A 207 -4.64 8.29 0.99
N LEU A 208 -5.36 8.61 2.08
CA LEU A 208 -6.82 8.56 2.18
C LEU A 208 -7.36 9.99 2.22
N HIS A 209 -8.37 10.27 1.45
CA HIS A 209 -9.04 11.57 1.39
C HIS A 209 -10.47 11.40 1.84
N PHE A 210 -10.86 12.14 2.89
CA PHE A 210 -12.22 12.27 3.37
C PHE A 210 -12.73 13.66 2.99
N GLU A 211 -13.71 13.71 2.09
CA GLU A 211 -14.07 14.95 1.38
C GLU A 211 -15.56 15.25 1.52
N PRO A 212 -15.94 16.29 2.33
CA PRO A 212 -17.30 16.74 2.43
C PRO A 212 -17.67 17.64 1.26
N TYR A 213 -18.83 17.38 0.66
CA TYR A 213 -19.50 18.22 -0.35
C TYR A 213 -20.91 18.59 0.12
N GLU A 214 -21.61 19.39 -0.64
CA GLU A 214 -22.94 19.88 -0.28
C GLU A 214 -23.94 18.74 -0.05
N TYR A 215 -23.99 17.77 -0.96
CA TYR A 215 -24.98 16.68 -0.96
C TYR A 215 -24.40 15.29 -0.74
N HIS A 216 -23.10 15.16 -0.68
CA HIS A 216 -22.45 13.87 -0.50
C HIS A 216 -21.14 13.96 0.28
N TYR A 217 -20.76 12.88 0.87
CA TYR A 217 -19.48 12.72 1.54
C TYR A 217 -18.70 11.60 0.83
N ARG A 218 -17.47 11.88 0.38
CA ARG A 218 -16.71 11.00 -0.47
C ARG A 218 -15.40 10.57 0.19
N VAL A 219 -15.07 9.27 0.08
CA VAL A 219 -13.78 8.73 0.48
C VAL A 219 -13.03 8.27 -0.75
N ARG A 220 -11.80 8.77 -0.93
CA ARG A 220 -10.89 8.37 -2.01
C ARG A 220 -9.57 7.88 -1.46
N PHE A 221 -8.99 6.89 -2.13
CA PHE A 221 -7.62 6.46 -1.90
C PHE A 221 -6.73 6.91 -3.05
N ARG A 222 -5.48 7.29 -2.73
CA ARG A 222 -4.46 7.49 -3.74
C ARG A 222 -3.66 6.20 -3.86
N ILE A 223 -3.81 5.50 -4.98
CA ILE A 223 -3.13 4.23 -5.27
C ILE A 223 -2.28 4.43 -6.52
N ASP A 224 -0.98 4.13 -6.42
CA ASP A 224 0.00 4.32 -7.50
C ASP A 224 -0.01 5.72 -8.13
N GLY A 225 -0.34 6.75 -7.32
CA GLY A 225 -0.39 8.15 -7.73
C GLY A 225 -1.79 8.65 -8.15
N GLU A 226 -2.74 7.76 -8.47
CA GLU A 226 -4.10 8.11 -8.89
C GLU A 226 -5.09 8.09 -7.73
N LEU A 227 -5.95 9.12 -7.68
CA LEU A 227 -7.07 9.17 -6.74
C LEU A 227 -8.26 8.35 -7.24
N ARG A 228 -8.77 7.46 -6.40
CA ARG A 228 -9.92 6.59 -6.68
C ARG A 228 -10.97 6.73 -5.62
N GLU A 229 -12.20 6.84 -6.06
CA GLU A 229 -13.34 6.78 -5.18
C GLU A 229 -13.54 5.34 -4.68
N ILE A 230 -13.62 5.20 -3.37
CA ILE A 230 -13.80 3.92 -2.70
C ILE A 230 -15.23 3.76 -2.23
N THR A 231 -15.77 4.81 -1.59
CA THR A 231 -17.14 4.78 -1.06
C THR A 231 -17.67 6.19 -0.82
N GLN A 232 -18.99 6.28 -0.73
CA GLN A 232 -19.70 7.49 -0.32
C GLN A 232 -20.52 7.16 0.94
N PRO A 233 -19.96 7.34 2.13
CA PRO A 233 -20.71 7.13 3.36
C PRO A 233 -21.80 8.20 3.52
N PRO A 234 -22.83 7.94 4.37
CA PRO A 234 -23.86 8.93 4.66
C PRO A 234 -23.27 10.27 5.12
N ILE A 235 -23.76 11.38 4.58
CA ILE A 235 -23.25 12.72 4.93
C ILE A 235 -23.37 13.04 6.42
N ALA A 236 -24.33 12.41 7.10
CA ALA A 236 -24.59 12.61 8.54
C ALA A 236 -23.40 12.19 9.44
N ILE A 237 -22.50 11.32 8.96
CA ILE A 237 -21.35 10.86 9.76
C ILE A 237 -20.11 11.75 9.65
N LYS A 238 -20.10 12.74 8.72
CA LYS A 238 -18.91 13.54 8.40
C LYS A 238 -18.28 14.21 9.62
N ASP A 239 -19.10 14.84 10.48
CA ASP A 239 -18.61 15.56 11.65
C ASP A 239 -18.13 14.62 12.76
N LYS A 240 -18.84 13.50 12.99
CA LYS A 240 -18.44 12.47 13.93
C LYS A 240 -17.11 11.81 13.51
N LEU A 241 -16.97 11.54 12.21
CA LEU A 241 -15.73 10.96 11.67
C LEU A 241 -14.56 11.93 11.78
N ALA A 242 -14.78 13.22 11.47
CA ALA A 242 -13.78 14.27 11.62
C ALA A 242 -13.33 14.40 13.09
N SER A 243 -14.28 14.45 14.03
CA SER A 243 -14.00 14.51 15.47
C SER A 243 -13.19 13.29 15.91
N ARG A 244 -13.58 12.09 15.49
CA ARG A 244 -12.86 10.87 15.86
C ARG A 244 -11.43 10.85 15.31
N ILE A 245 -11.21 11.23 14.05
CA ILE A 245 -9.87 11.35 13.47
C ILE A 245 -9.02 12.36 14.24
N LYS A 246 -9.60 13.52 14.62
CA LYS A 246 -8.91 14.54 15.41
C LYS A 246 -8.49 14.02 16.79
N VAL A 247 -9.38 13.30 17.49
CA VAL A 247 -9.07 12.69 18.80
C VAL A 247 -7.84 11.78 18.70
N ILE A 248 -7.87 10.81 17.79
CA ILE A 248 -6.77 9.84 17.66
C ILE A 248 -5.49 10.45 17.11
N SER A 249 -5.58 11.63 16.46
CA SER A 249 -4.43 12.37 15.92
C SER A 249 -3.94 13.49 16.84
N ARG A 250 -4.52 13.62 18.04
CA ARG A 250 -4.21 14.66 19.05
C ARG A 250 -4.41 16.08 18.52
N LEU A 251 -5.47 16.29 17.72
CA LEU A 251 -5.85 17.58 17.19
C LEU A 251 -6.99 18.18 18.03
N ASP A 252 -7.11 19.50 17.99
CA ASP A 252 -8.19 20.22 18.69
C ASP A 252 -9.54 19.96 17.98
N ILE A 253 -10.47 19.33 18.70
CA ILE A 253 -11.79 18.97 18.19
C ILE A 253 -12.68 20.20 18.07
N ALA A 254 -12.51 21.17 18.98
CA ALA A 254 -13.33 22.37 19.03
C ALA A 254 -12.98 23.37 17.93
N GLU A 255 -11.72 23.44 17.51
CA GLU A 255 -11.26 24.32 16.46
C GLU A 255 -11.52 23.72 15.07
N LYS A 256 -12.41 24.34 14.30
CA LYS A 256 -12.82 23.90 12.95
C LYS A 256 -12.58 24.95 11.87
N ARG A 257 -11.94 26.09 12.22
CA ARG A 257 -11.79 27.25 11.34
C ARG A 257 -10.41 27.37 10.71
N VAL A 258 -9.42 26.66 11.24
CA VAL A 258 -8.04 26.68 10.77
C VAL A 258 -7.54 25.27 10.45
N PRO A 259 -6.57 25.12 9.53
CA PRO A 259 -5.93 23.85 9.27
C PRO A 259 -5.19 23.32 10.50
N GLN A 260 -5.18 21.99 10.66
CA GLN A 260 -4.43 21.34 11.72
C GLN A 260 -3.69 20.14 11.14
N ASP A 261 -2.47 19.90 11.65
CA ASP A 261 -1.65 18.75 11.29
C ASP A 261 -1.35 17.92 12.53
N GLY A 262 -1.48 16.60 12.42
CA GLY A 262 -1.27 15.66 13.50
C GLY A 262 -0.71 14.32 13.03
N ARG A 263 -0.51 13.43 13.99
CA ARG A 263 -0.02 12.07 13.75
C ARG A 263 -0.85 11.06 14.52
N MET A 264 -1.04 9.89 13.95
CA MET A 264 -1.61 8.74 14.65
C MET A 264 -0.82 7.50 14.31
N LYS A 265 -0.87 6.50 15.17
CA LYS A 265 -0.20 5.23 15.00
C LYS A 265 -1.20 4.10 15.14
N LEU A 266 -1.17 3.16 14.20
CA LEU A 266 -1.99 1.95 14.23
C LEU A 266 -1.08 0.74 14.41
N LYS A 267 -1.32 -0.02 15.46
CA LYS A 267 -0.71 -1.34 15.63
C LYS A 267 -1.60 -2.40 14.99
N PHE A 268 -1.03 -3.21 14.13
CA PHE A 268 -1.69 -4.30 13.45
C PHE A 268 -0.85 -5.57 13.59
N GLY A 269 -1.21 -6.42 14.54
CA GLY A 269 -0.37 -7.55 14.93
C GLY A 269 1.04 -7.08 15.33
N ASN A 270 2.06 -7.63 14.70
CA ASN A 270 3.46 -7.24 14.95
C ASN A 270 3.94 -6.03 14.12
N LYS A 271 3.06 -5.37 13.38
CA LYS A 271 3.40 -4.20 12.57
C LYS A 271 2.80 -2.94 13.17
N ALA A 272 3.59 -1.89 13.24
CA ALA A 272 3.12 -0.55 13.57
C ALA A 272 3.24 0.32 12.31
N ILE A 273 2.17 1.02 11.96
CA ILE A 273 2.12 1.93 10.82
C ILE A 273 1.80 3.33 11.36
N ASP A 274 2.61 4.28 10.97
CA ASP A 274 2.44 5.68 11.30
C ASP A 274 1.63 6.39 10.21
N PHE A 275 0.82 7.37 10.62
CA PHE A 275 0.02 8.18 9.70
C PHE A 275 0.19 9.65 10.02
N ARG A 276 0.27 10.47 8.98
CA ARG A 276 0.13 11.93 9.09
C ARG A 276 -1.29 12.31 8.71
N VAL A 277 -1.89 13.13 9.53
CA VAL A 277 -3.27 13.61 9.37
C VAL A 277 -3.24 15.11 9.17
N SER A 278 -3.84 15.59 8.11
CA SER A 278 -4.04 17.02 7.87
C SER A 278 -5.51 17.32 7.70
N THR A 279 -6.02 18.33 8.41
CA THR A 279 -7.39 18.81 8.31
C THR A 279 -7.41 20.18 7.69
N LEU A 280 -8.39 20.43 6.82
CA LEU A 280 -8.57 21.71 6.16
C LEU A 280 -10.06 22.09 6.18
N PRO A 281 -10.45 23.23 6.76
CA PRO A 281 -11.80 23.75 6.67
C PRO A 281 -12.22 24.00 5.22
N THR A 282 -13.40 23.49 4.85
CA THR A 282 -14.02 23.78 3.56
C THR A 282 -15.45 24.28 3.74
N LEU A 283 -16.11 24.69 2.68
CA LEU A 283 -17.49 25.22 2.72
C LEU A 283 -18.49 24.25 3.36
N PHE A 284 -18.26 22.93 3.22
CA PHE A 284 -19.23 21.91 3.64
C PHE A 284 -18.74 21.04 4.81
N GLY A 285 -17.66 21.45 5.46
CA GLY A 285 -17.03 20.74 6.59
C GLY A 285 -15.52 20.61 6.44
N GLU A 286 -14.89 19.86 7.33
CA GLU A 286 -13.44 19.66 7.28
C GLU A 286 -13.08 18.56 6.30
N LYS A 287 -12.26 18.90 5.29
CA LYS A 287 -11.57 17.92 4.46
C LYS A 287 -10.40 17.34 5.26
N ILE A 288 -10.27 16.03 5.26
CA ILE A 288 -9.18 15.34 5.96
C ILE A 288 -8.38 14.51 4.96
N VAL A 289 -7.06 14.60 5.06
CA VAL A 289 -6.13 13.76 4.32
C VAL A 289 -5.27 13.00 5.31
N ILE A 290 -5.25 11.67 5.17
CA ILE A 290 -4.44 10.78 5.98
C ILE A 290 -3.40 10.14 5.07
N ARG A 291 -2.11 10.45 5.31
CA ARG A 291 -0.99 9.84 4.60
C ARG A 291 -0.47 8.63 5.37
N ILE A 292 -0.30 7.52 4.67
CA ILE A 292 0.24 6.27 5.23
C ILE A 292 1.76 6.32 5.14
N LEU A 293 2.44 6.17 6.28
CA LEU A 293 3.89 6.11 6.38
C LEU A 293 4.31 4.66 6.61
N ASP A 294 4.43 3.89 5.53
CA ASP A 294 4.79 2.47 5.62
C ASP A 294 6.32 2.31 5.76
N PRO A 295 6.82 1.82 6.92
CA PRO A 295 8.24 1.62 7.15
C PRO A 295 8.89 0.63 6.17
N SER A 296 8.11 -0.23 5.53
CA SER A 296 8.64 -1.19 4.57
C SER A 296 9.22 -0.52 3.32
N SER A 297 8.73 0.68 2.98
CA SER A 297 9.23 1.45 1.83
C SER A 297 10.66 1.95 2.03
N ALA A 298 11.10 2.20 3.27
CA ALA A 298 12.47 2.58 3.59
C ALA A 298 13.46 1.40 3.55
N LYS A 299 12.97 0.17 3.63
CA LYS A 299 13.78 -1.05 3.56
C LYS A 299 13.95 -1.60 2.14
N LEU A 300 13.44 -0.89 1.13
CA LEU A 300 13.63 -1.27 -0.26
C LEU A 300 15.12 -1.22 -0.60
N GLY A 301 15.68 -2.33 -1.06
CA GLY A 301 17.03 -2.36 -1.61
C GLY A 301 17.10 -1.57 -2.92
N ILE A 302 18.31 -1.14 -3.31
CA ILE A 302 18.53 -0.36 -4.53
C ILE A 302 18.01 -1.08 -5.79
N GLU A 303 17.97 -2.40 -5.78
CA GLU A 303 17.42 -3.22 -6.88
C GLU A 303 15.92 -2.98 -7.10
N ALA A 304 15.17 -2.77 -6.01
CA ALA A 304 13.74 -2.54 -6.07
C ALA A 304 13.37 -1.16 -6.61
N LEU A 305 14.28 -0.20 -6.58
CA LEU A 305 14.07 1.15 -7.10
C LEU A 305 14.00 1.17 -8.63
N GLY A 306 14.62 0.18 -9.29
CA GLY A 306 14.57 0.04 -10.74
C GLY A 306 15.63 0.84 -11.48
N TYR A 307 16.76 1.14 -10.87
CA TYR A 307 17.92 1.68 -11.60
C TYR A 307 18.43 0.69 -12.63
N GLU A 308 18.82 1.17 -13.82
CA GLU A 308 19.61 0.38 -14.74
C GLU A 308 21.03 0.19 -14.19
N LYS A 309 21.71 -0.88 -14.61
CA LYS A 309 23.03 -1.25 -14.05
C LYS A 309 24.02 -0.08 -14.05
N ILE A 310 24.16 0.63 -15.18
CA ILE A 310 25.10 1.75 -15.30
C ILE A 310 24.75 2.88 -14.35
N GLU A 311 23.48 3.23 -14.22
CA GLU A 311 22.97 4.28 -13.37
C GLU A 311 23.14 3.92 -11.88
N LYS A 312 22.87 2.67 -11.53
CA LYS A 312 23.12 2.11 -10.20
C LYS A 312 24.60 2.18 -9.83
N ASP A 313 25.49 1.72 -10.72
CA ASP A 313 26.92 1.69 -10.48
C ASP A 313 27.48 3.12 -10.30
N ARG A 314 26.97 4.11 -11.08
CA ARG A 314 27.32 5.53 -10.92
C ARG A 314 26.91 6.06 -9.56
N LEU A 315 25.67 5.77 -9.11
CA LEU A 315 25.16 6.20 -7.81
C LEU A 315 25.96 5.57 -6.66
N LEU A 316 26.15 4.24 -6.68
CA LEU A 316 26.90 3.52 -5.65
C LEU A 316 28.34 4.02 -5.55
N LYS A 317 29.00 4.30 -6.69
CA LYS A 317 30.35 4.88 -6.72
C LYS A 317 30.40 6.29 -6.11
N ALA A 318 29.36 7.09 -6.31
CA ALA A 318 29.30 8.44 -5.76
C ALA A 318 29.09 8.42 -4.24
N ILE A 319 28.15 7.62 -3.72
CA ILE A 319 27.89 7.57 -2.27
C ILE A 319 28.99 6.86 -1.47
N ALA A 320 29.81 6.05 -2.12
CA ALA A 320 30.97 5.40 -1.50
C ALA A 320 32.18 6.33 -1.31
N ARG A 321 32.13 7.57 -1.83
CA ARG A 321 33.19 8.55 -1.59
C ARG A 321 33.15 9.04 -0.15
N PRO A 322 34.28 9.36 0.45
CA PRO A 322 34.32 9.80 1.84
C PRO A 322 33.68 11.17 2.05
N TYR A 323 33.62 12.03 1.05
CA TYR A 323 33.04 13.36 1.12
C TYR A 323 32.55 13.83 -0.24
N GLY A 324 31.73 14.85 -0.25
CA GLY A 324 31.11 15.46 -1.41
C GLY A 324 29.59 15.53 -1.29
N MET A 325 28.94 15.95 -2.34
CA MET A 325 27.47 16.14 -2.34
C MET A 325 26.79 15.30 -3.41
N VAL A 326 25.75 14.58 -3.03
CA VAL A 326 24.85 13.86 -3.93
C VAL A 326 23.46 14.47 -3.84
N LEU A 327 22.91 14.85 -4.99
CA LEU A 327 21.61 15.51 -5.08
C LEU A 327 20.60 14.59 -5.77
N VAL A 328 19.40 14.50 -5.17
CA VAL A 328 18.25 13.80 -5.77
C VAL A 328 17.17 14.82 -6.07
N THR A 329 16.74 14.92 -7.31
CA THR A 329 15.80 15.94 -7.76
C THR A 329 14.57 15.37 -8.46
N GLY A 330 13.52 16.15 -8.51
CA GLY A 330 12.24 15.79 -9.13
C GLY A 330 11.06 16.42 -8.42
N PRO A 331 9.85 16.33 -8.97
CA PRO A 331 8.64 16.85 -8.35
C PRO A 331 8.26 16.10 -7.07
N THR A 332 7.26 16.63 -6.37
CA THR A 332 6.65 15.94 -5.23
C THR A 332 6.08 14.59 -5.67
N GLY A 333 6.34 13.54 -4.88
CA GLY A 333 5.87 12.19 -5.19
C GLY A 333 6.74 11.41 -6.19
N SER A 334 7.88 11.96 -6.66
CA SER A 334 8.82 11.24 -7.52
C SER A 334 9.66 10.17 -6.80
N GLY A 335 9.54 10.04 -5.47
CA GLY A 335 10.23 9.02 -4.68
C GLY A 335 11.62 9.45 -4.16
N LYS A 336 11.95 10.75 -4.13
CA LYS A 336 13.25 11.27 -3.67
C LYS A 336 13.65 10.75 -2.29
N THR A 337 12.74 10.84 -1.33
CA THR A 337 12.97 10.38 0.06
C THR A 337 13.33 8.90 0.11
N VAL A 338 12.61 8.06 -0.65
CA VAL A 338 12.88 6.62 -0.70
C VAL A 338 14.28 6.34 -1.29
N SER A 339 14.67 7.07 -2.34
CA SER A 339 16.01 6.94 -2.93
C SER A 339 17.10 7.35 -1.94
N LEU A 340 16.94 8.48 -1.23
CA LEU A 340 17.88 8.91 -0.20
C LEU A 340 17.94 7.93 0.97
N TYR A 341 16.80 7.48 1.47
CA TYR A 341 16.75 6.50 2.57
C TYR A 341 17.40 5.17 2.18
N THR A 342 17.25 4.75 0.92
CA THR A 342 17.95 3.57 0.41
C THR A 342 19.47 3.78 0.40
N CYS A 343 19.95 4.96 -0.02
CA CYS A 343 21.39 5.31 0.04
C CYS A 343 21.89 5.33 1.50
N LEU A 344 21.14 5.97 2.40
CA LEU A 344 21.49 6.01 3.82
C LEU A 344 21.54 4.61 4.44
N ASN A 345 20.59 3.73 4.13
CA ASN A 345 20.58 2.35 4.63
C ASN A 345 21.79 1.54 4.15
N ILE A 346 22.25 1.77 2.91
CA ILE A 346 23.46 1.12 2.37
C ILE A 346 24.69 1.56 3.17
N LEU A 347 24.75 2.83 3.58
CA LEU A 347 25.89 3.42 4.29
C LEU A 347 25.79 3.30 5.81
N ASN A 348 24.63 2.92 6.34
CA ASN A 348 24.38 2.82 7.79
C ASN A 348 25.07 1.60 8.39
N GLN A 349 26.32 1.79 8.77
CA GLN A 349 27.16 0.79 9.43
C GLN A 349 27.45 1.23 10.88
N PRO A 350 27.74 0.31 11.80
CA PRO A 350 27.97 0.66 13.22
C PRO A 350 29.07 1.69 13.48
N GLY A 351 30.01 1.83 12.56
CA GLY A 351 31.12 2.80 12.67
C GLY A 351 30.90 4.12 11.96
N VAL A 352 29.67 4.38 11.44
CA VAL A 352 29.35 5.59 10.65
C VAL A 352 28.30 6.42 11.37
N ASN A 353 28.63 7.68 11.65
CA ASN A 353 27.70 8.63 12.26
C ASN A 353 26.89 9.37 11.19
N ILE A 354 25.59 9.07 11.13
CA ILE A 354 24.67 9.65 10.15
C ILE A 354 23.68 10.58 10.86
N ALA A 355 23.58 11.81 10.39
CA ALA A 355 22.62 12.79 10.87
C ALA A 355 21.72 13.29 9.72
N THR A 356 20.41 13.42 9.98
CA THR A 356 19.47 13.98 9.01
C THR A 356 18.67 15.12 9.61
N VAL A 357 18.31 16.11 8.79
CA VAL A 357 17.31 17.14 9.11
C VAL A 357 16.21 17.16 8.06
N GLU A 358 14.96 17.04 8.49
CA GLU A 358 13.80 16.78 7.64
C GLU A 358 12.58 17.60 8.09
N ASP A 359 11.63 17.86 7.18
CA ASP A 359 10.44 18.68 7.44
C ASP A 359 9.13 17.93 7.11
N PRO A 360 8.71 16.99 7.97
CA PRO A 360 9.47 16.26 8.95
C PRO A 360 10.01 14.91 8.39
N ALA A 361 10.74 14.15 9.21
CA ALA A 361 11.12 12.76 8.89
C ALA A 361 9.88 11.92 8.58
N GLU A 362 9.91 11.25 7.42
CA GLU A 362 8.79 10.44 6.95
C GLU A 362 8.75 9.07 7.65
N ILE A 363 9.90 8.47 7.89
CA ILE A 363 10.05 7.13 8.45
C ILE A 363 11.24 7.14 9.41
N ASN A 364 11.08 6.48 10.55
CA ASN A 364 12.18 6.29 11.49
C ASN A 364 13.18 5.26 10.95
N LEU A 365 14.45 5.67 10.83
CA LEU A 365 15.55 4.84 10.38
C LEU A 365 16.43 4.46 11.59
N PRO A 366 16.42 3.20 12.04
CA PRO A 366 17.27 2.76 13.14
C PRO A 366 18.74 3.01 12.87
N GLY A 367 19.47 3.54 13.83
CA GLY A 367 20.90 3.85 13.72
C GLY A 367 21.22 5.21 13.08
N ILE A 368 20.22 6.02 12.75
CA ILE A 368 20.37 7.35 12.15
C ILE A 368 19.79 8.41 13.10
N ASN A 369 20.52 9.49 13.32
CA ASN A 369 20.08 10.63 14.12
C ASN A 369 19.21 11.56 13.25
N GLN A 370 17.89 11.42 13.35
CA GLN A 370 16.94 12.20 12.55
C GLN A 370 16.40 13.39 13.34
N VAL A 371 16.56 14.59 12.81
CA VAL A 371 16.07 15.84 13.38
C VAL A 371 14.89 16.35 12.56
N ASN A 372 13.77 16.65 13.22
CA ASN A 372 12.65 17.34 12.60
C ASN A 372 12.82 18.85 12.70
N VAL A 373 12.57 19.57 11.61
CA VAL A 373 12.42 21.02 11.62
C VAL A 373 11.31 21.43 12.60
N ASN A 374 11.55 22.50 13.36
CA ASN A 374 10.59 23.10 14.27
C ASN A 374 10.72 24.62 14.25
N ASP A 375 10.01 25.26 13.34
CA ASP A 375 10.07 26.72 13.17
C ASP A 375 9.64 27.48 14.42
N LYS A 376 8.72 26.93 15.21
CA LYS A 376 8.26 27.54 16.48
C LYS A 376 9.39 27.63 17.50
N ALA A 377 10.31 26.67 17.49
CA ALA A 377 11.51 26.65 18.33
C ALA A 377 12.71 27.31 17.66
N GLY A 378 12.59 27.83 16.44
CA GLY A 378 13.69 28.37 15.66
C GLY A 378 14.66 27.32 15.09
N LEU A 379 14.30 26.03 15.12
CA LEU A 379 15.10 24.94 14.58
C LEU A 379 14.75 24.71 13.09
N ASN A 380 15.40 25.45 12.21
CA ASN A 380 15.29 25.31 10.76
C ASN A 380 16.45 24.47 10.17
N PHE A 381 16.47 24.25 8.85
CA PHE A 381 17.50 23.49 8.16
C PHE A 381 18.91 24.03 8.41
N ALA A 382 19.12 25.35 8.30
CA ALA A 382 20.43 25.99 8.47
C ALA A 382 20.94 25.87 9.91
N VAL A 383 20.08 26.05 10.92
CA VAL A 383 20.44 25.91 12.34
C VAL A 383 20.81 24.46 12.67
N ALA A 384 20.03 23.49 12.17
CA ALA A 384 20.34 22.07 12.37
C ALA A 384 21.68 21.68 11.73
N LEU A 385 21.93 22.08 10.48
CA LEU A 385 23.19 21.84 9.78
C LEU A 385 24.39 22.42 10.52
N LYS A 386 24.31 23.69 10.98
CA LYS A 386 25.37 24.30 11.79
C LYS A 386 25.65 23.49 13.07
N SER A 387 24.62 22.86 13.64
CA SER A 387 24.76 22.03 14.82
C SER A 387 25.39 20.67 14.49
N PHE A 388 25.04 20.06 13.38
CA PHE A 388 25.62 18.79 12.94
C PHE A 388 27.16 18.88 12.81
N LEU A 389 27.68 19.96 12.25
CA LEU A 389 29.12 20.16 12.12
C LEU A 389 29.90 20.15 13.46
N ARG A 390 29.20 20.15 14.60
CA ARG A 390 29.78 19.99 15.95
C ARG A 390 29.44 18.66 16.61
N GLN A 391 28.77 17.76 15.88
CA GLN A 391 28.31 16.45 16.35
C GLN A 391 29.10 15.29 15.71
N ASP A 392 30.23 15.60 15.06
CA ASP A 392 31.13 14.63 14.42
C ASP A 392 30.42 13.68 13.43
N PRO A 393 29.62 14.19 12.47
CA PRO A 393 28.96 13.36 11.50
C PRO A 393 29.88 12.94 10.36
N ASP A 394 29.76 11.70 9.89
CA ASP A 394 30.39 11.27 8.64
C ASP A 394 29.46 11.60 7.44
N ILE A 395 28.17 11.43 7.65
CA ILE A 395 27.16 11.60 6.61
C ILE A 395 26.05 12.53 7.10
N ILE A 396 25.70 13.50 6.28
CA ILE A 396 24.64 14.47 6.56
C ILE A 396 23.58 14.37 5.46
N MET A 397 22.31 14.22 5.82
CA MET A 397 21.21 14.35 4.88
C MET A 397 20.36 15.57 5.23
N VAL A 398 20.16 16.43 4.25
CA VAL A 398 19.27 17.59 4.33
C VAL A 398 18.05 17.28 3.50
N GLY A 399 16.87 17.26 4.11
CA GLY A 399 15.62 16.90 3.44
C GLY A 399 15.43 17.64 2.12
N GLU A 400 15.66 18.95 2.12
CA GLU A 400 15.68 19.76 0.90
C GLU A 400 16.49 21.06 1.10
N ILE A 401 17.01 21.59 -0.01
CA ILE A 401 17.66 22.90 -0.07
C ILE A 401 16.69 23.90 -0.73
N ARG A 402 16.23 24.89 0.05
CA ARG A 402 15.27 25.92 -0.41
C ARG A 402 15.91 27.28 -0.60
N ASP A 403 17.00 27.56 0.11
CA ASP A 403 17.62 28.90 0.22
C ASP A 403 19.15 28.83 0.17
N LEU A 404 19.76 30.00 -0.05
CA LEU A 404 21.21 30.13 -0.17
C LEU A 404 21.94 29.76 1.12
N GLU A 405 21.40 30.12 2.30
CA GLU A 405 22.06 29.84 3.57
C GLU A 405 22.23 28.33 3.79
N THR A 406 21.15 27.57 3.57
CA THR A 406 21.17 26.12 3.66
C THR A 406 22.11 25.51 2.62
N ALA A 407 22.08 26.01 1.37
CA ALA A 407 22.98 25.56 0.30
C ALA A 407 24.45 25.76 0.65
N ASP A 408 24.83 26.95 1.11
CA ASP A 408 26.20 27.29 1.46
C ASP A 408 26.77 26.42 2.60
N ILE A 409 25.96 26.17 3.63
CA ILE A 409 26.41 25.33 4.76
C ILE A 409 26.56 23.89 4.29
N ALA A 410 25.62 23.35 3.52
CA ALA A 410 25.64 22.00 2.99
C ALA A 410 26.85 21.77 2.06
N ILE A 411 27.14 22.74 1.18
CA ILE A 411 28.30 22.69 0.28
C ILE A 411 29.62 22.76 1.06
N LYS A 412 29.72 23.65 2.05
CA LYS A 412 30.89 23.73 2.91
C LYS A 412 31.13 22.43 3.67
N ALA A 413 30.07 21.82 4.19
CA ALA A 413 30.19 20.49 4.82
C ALA A 413 30.73 19.45 3.82
N ALA A 414 30.22 19.44 2.60
CA ALA A 414 30.70 18.53 1.55
C ALA A 414 32.17 18.78 1.14
N GLN A 415 32.64 20.01 1.21
CA GLN A 415 34.03 20.35 0.92
C GLN A 415 35.00 20.05 2.10
N THR A 416 34.47 19.96 3.32
CA THR A 416 35.26 19.82 4.55
C THR A 416 35.29 18.40 5.13
N GLY A 417 34.94 17.40 4.33
CA GLY A 417 35.15 16.00 4.70
C GLY A 417 33.88 15.19 4.94
N HIS A 418 32.66 15.75 4.72
CA HIS A 418 31.42 15.06 4.97
C HIS A 418 30.75 14.62 3.66
N MET A 419 30.12 13.43 3.65
CA MET A 419 29.18 13.06 2.58
C MET A 419 27.84 13.73 2.83
N VAL A 420 27.43 14.61 1.94
CA VAL A 420 26.18 15.36 2.05
C VAL A 420 25.17 14.86 1.01
N MET A 421 23.97 14.54 1.44
CA MET A 421 22.86 14.16 0.56
C MET A 421 21.72 15.14 0.72
N SER A 422 21.10 15.56 -0.38
CA SER A 422 19.95 16.47 -0.31
C SER A 422 19.04 16.35 -1.51
N THR A 423 17.88 17.05 -1.43
CA THR A 423 16.95 17.17 -2.55
C THR A 423 16.77 18.61 -3.02
N LEU A 424 16.41 18.72 -4.29
CA LEU A 424 15.88 19.95 -4.88
C LEU A 424 14.62 19.64 -5.70
N HIS A 425 13.82 20.66 -5.96
CA HIS A 425 12.65 20.58 -6.82
C HIS A 425 12.98 21.15 -8.20
N THR A 426 13.63 20.35 -9.05
CA THR A 426 13.93 20.66 -10.45
C THR A 426 13.50 19.51 -11.34
N ASN A 427 13.35 19.77 -12.64
CA ASN A 427 12.80 18.79 -13.58
C ASN A 427 13.82 17.76 -14.03
N ASP A 428 15.09 18.15 -14.17
CA ASP A 428 16.19 17.32 -14.64
C ASP A 428 17.51 17.62 -13.90
N ALA A 429 18.55 16.87 -14.17
CA ALA A 429 19.84 17.03 -13.50
C ALA A 429 20.58 18.30 -13.97
N PRO A 430 20.63 18.70 -15.25
CA PRO A 430 21.25 19.95 -15.66
C PRO A 430 20.61 21.20 -15.05
N THR A 431 19.28 21.28 -15.01
CA THR A 431 18.56 22.42 -14.43
C THR A 431 18.78 22.54 -12.91
N THR A 432 19.16 21.45 -12.25
CA THR A 432 19.53 21.49 -10.82
C THR A 432 20.76 22.36 -10.58
N LEU A 433 21.77 22.28 -11.47
CA LEU A 433 22.96 23.13 -11.39
C LEU A 433 22.60 24.61 -11.59
N THR A 434 21.81 24.89 -12.63
CA THR A 434 21.30 26.23 -12.89
C THR A 434 20.48 26.76 -11.70
N ARG A 435 19.71 25.92 -11.03
CA ARG A 435 18.93 26.31 -9.84
C ARG A 435 19.85 26.72 -8.68
N LEU A 436 20.95 26.00 -8.42
CA LEU A 436 21.93 26.38 -7.40
C LEU A 436 22.62 27.72 -7.74
N LEU A 437 23.00 27.91 -9.01
CA LEU A 437 23.54 29.20 -9.48
C LEU A 437 22.55 30.35 -9.29
N ASN A 438 21.30 30.15 -9.64
CA ASN A 438 20.23 31.15 -9.47
C ASN A 438 19.91 31.44 -8.00
N MET A 439 20.18 30.51 -7.08
CA MET A 439 20.09 30.75 -5.64
C MET A 439 21.26 31.59 -5.11
N GLY A 440 22.30 31.85 -5.92
CA GLY A 440 23.47 32.64 -5.56
C GLY A 440 24.68 31.82 -5.13
N VAL A 441 24.65 30.48 -5.30
CA VAL A 441 25.80 29.62 -4.98
C VAL A 441 26.89 29.87 -6.03
N ALA A 442 28.11 30.16 -5.57
CA ALA A 442 29.23 30.41 -6.48
C ALA A 442 29.58 29.16 -7.33
N PRO A 443 29.85 29.31 -8.65
CA PRO A 443 30.14 28.20 -9.56
C PRO A 443 31.25 27.26 -9.08
N PHE A 444 32.30 27.79 -8.52
CA PHE A 444 33.43 26.98 -8.03
C PHE A 444 33.07 26.11 -6.83
N ASN A 445 32.14 26.56 -5.99
CA ASN A 445 31.60 25.79 -4.88
C ASN A 445 30.79 24.60 -5.36
N ILE A 446 29.94 24.81 -6.38
CA ILE A 446 29.16 23.74 -6.99
C ILE A 446 30.10 22.71 -7.65
N ALA A 447 31.03 23.18 -8.48
CA ALA A 447 31.95 22.33 -9.24
C ALA A 447 32.85 21.46 -8.33
N SER A 448 33.23 21.96 -7.17
CA SER A 448 34.13 21.25 -6.23
C SER A 448 33.38 20.32 -5.26
N ALA A 449 32.13 20.62 -4.93
CA ALA A 449 31.36 19.86 -3.93
C ALA A 449 30.46 18.78 -4.53
N VAL A 450 29.77 19.08 -5.64
CA VAL A 450 28.75 18.16 -6.19
C VAL A 450 29.40 17.03 -6.95
N LEU A 451 29.09 15.80 -6.57
CA LEU A 451 29.62 14.57 -7.19
C LEU A 451 28.68 14.00 -8.24
N LEU A 452 27.38 14.04 -7.95
CA LEU A 452 26.37 13.41 -8.78
C LEU A 452 25.00 14.04 -8.52
N ILE A 453 24.22 14.16 -9.58
CA ILE A 453 22.82 14.57 -9.53
C ILE A 453 21.97 13.46 -10.13
N THR A 454 20.94 13.03 -9.41
CA THR A 454 19.95 12.07 -9.90
C THR A 454 18.60 12.76 -10.01
N ALA A 455 18.15 13.01 -11.23
CA ALA A 455 16.76 13.41 -11.45
C ALA A 455 15.88 12.16 -11.60
N GLN A 456 14.68 12.19 -11.02
CA GLN A 456 13.82 11.02 -11.01
C GLN A 456 12.33 11.33 -11.20
N ARG A 457 11.63 10.35 -11.80
CA ARG A 457 10.18 10.25 -11.94
C ARG A 457 9.74 8.85 -11.55
N LEU A 458 8.46 8.70 -11.24
CA LEU A 458 7.83 7.40 -11.08
C LEU A 458 6.80 7.18 -12.18
N ALA A 459 6.92 6.07 -12.89
CA ALA A 459 5.92 5.59 -13.84
C ALA A 459 5.15 4.42 -13.23
N ARG A 460 3.88 4.26 -13.59
CA ARG A 460 3.09 3.10 -13.19
C ARG A 460 3.60 1.85 -13.91
N LYS A 461 3.74 0.78 -13.16
CA LYS A 461 4.20 -0.50 -13.69
C LYS A 461 3.02 -1.29 -14.26
N LEU A 462 3.18 -1.86 -15.45
CA LEU A 462 2.19 -2.74 -16.04
C LEU A 462 1.90 -3.95 -15.16
N CYS A 463 0.65 -4.34 -15.10
CA CYS A 463 0.24 -5.55 -14.40
C CYS A 463 0.70 -6.78 -15.20
N GLU A 464 1.51 -7.62 -14.60
CA GLU A 464 2.03 -8.83 -15.24
C GLU A 464 0.92 -9.80 -15.65
N ASN A 465 -0.22 -9.79 -14.94
CA ASN A 465 -1.32 -10.73 -15.18
C ASN A 465 -2.18 -10.38 -16.40
N CYS A 466 -2.20 -9.09 -16.81
CA CYS A 466 -3.14 -8.67 -17.85
C CYS A 466 -2.53 -7.76 -18.92
N LYS A 467 -1.22 -7.45 -18.87
CA LYS A 467 -0.58 -6.68 -19.94
C LYS A 467 -0.70 -7.43 -21.27
N ALA A 468 -0.95 -6.72 -22.35
CA ALA A 468 -1.03 -7.29 -23.69
C ALA A 468 -0.08 -6.55 -24.66
N PRO A 469 0.44 -7.22 -25.68
CA PRO A 469 1.21 -6.53 -26.72
C PRO A 469 0.42 -5.36 -27.30
N ALA A 470 1.12 -4.26 -27.58
CA ALA A 470 0.56 -3.09 -28.22
C ALA A 470 1.18 -2.94 -29.62
N ASP A 471 0.40 -2.36 -30.51
CA ASP A 471 0.88 -2.00 -31.85
C ASP A 471 0.86 -0.48 -31.97
N TYR A 472 2.05 0.13 -31.83
CA TYR A 472 2.23 1.57 -32.02
C TYR A 472 2.76 1.82 -33.43
N PRO A 473 2.28 2.86 -34.15
CA PRO A 473 2.85 3.26 -35.42
C PRO A 473 4.34 3.55 -35.26
N ARG A 474 5.15 3.10 -36.25
CA ARG A 474 6.62 3.31 -36.25
C ARG A 474 6.96 4.79 -36.05
N GLU A 475 6.23 5.65 -36.73
CA GLU A 475 6.36 7.11 -36.62
C GLU A 475 6.17 7.64 -35.19
N ALA A 476 5.20 7.11 -34.48
CA ALA A 476 4.96 7.47 -33.07
C ALA A 476 6.10 7.02 -32.14
N MET A 477 6.69 5.86 -32.42
CA MET A 477 7.84 5.35 -31.68
C MET A 477 9.09 6.21 -31.90
N LEU A 478 9.36 6.61 -33.18
CA LEU A 478 10.46 7.50 -33.50
C LEU A 478 10.27 8.88 -32.88
N LYS A 479 9.05 9.42 -32.95
CA LYS A 479 8.71 10.71 -32.33
C LYS A 479 8.83 10.67 -30.79
N ALA A 480 8.61 9.53 -30.18
CA ALA A 480 8.79 9.34 -28.74
C ALA A 480 10.28 9.32 -28.32
N GLY A 481 11.22 9.12 -29.27
CA GLY A 481 12.66 9.15 -29.02
C GLY A 481 13.43 7.87 -29.30
N TYR A 482 12.76 6.80 -29.81
CA TYR A 482 13.49 5.63 -30.31
C TYR A 482 14.23 5.94 -31.59
N LYS A 483 15.37 5.27 -31.81
CA LYS A 483 16.12 5.34 -33.08
C LYS A 483 15.63 4.25 -34.00
N GLU A 484 15.88 4.42 -35.32
CA GLU A 484 15.55 3.41 -36.32
C GLU A 484 16.10 2.02 -35.99
N GLY A 485 17.32 1.95 -35.46
CA GLY A 485 17.96 0.71 -35.04
C GLY A 485 17.36 0.05 -33.80
N ASP A 486 16.59 0.78 -33.01
CA ASP A 486 15.91 0.22 -31.84
C ASP A 486 14.62 -0.52 -32.20
N LEU A 487 14.11 -0.27 -33.43
CA LEU A 487 12.84 -0.81 -33.94
C LEU A 487 13.07 -1.99 -34.90
N ASP A 488 13.95 -2.89 -34.50
CA ASP A 488 14.40 -4.06 -35.30
C ASP A 488 13.41 -5.26 -35.25
N GLY A 489 12.28 -5.12 -34.53
CA GLY A 489 11.27 -6.17 -34.42
C GLY A 489 11.61 -7.24 -33.37
N SER A 490 12.75 -7.15 -32.67
CA SER A 490 13.16 -8.09 -31.62
C SER A 490 12.31 -8.00 -30.35
N TRP A 491 11.54 -6.93 -30.19
CA TRP A 491 10.68 -6.67 -29.04
C TRP A 491 9.37 -5.99 -29.46
N LYS A 492 8.38 -6.03 -28.56
CA LYS A 492 7.10 -5.34 -28.75
C LYS A 492 6.76 -4.55 -27.49
N PRO A 493 6.21 -3.35 -27.61
CA PRO A 493 5.65 -2.63 -26.48
C PRO A 493 4.39 -3.33 -25.96
N TYR A 494 4.03 -3.01 -24.71
CA TYR A 494 2.83 -3.53 -24.08
C TYR A 494 1.86 -2.40 -23.74
N ARG A 495 0.57 -2.73 -23.70
CA ARG A 495 -0.51 -1.85 -23.24
C ARG A 495 -1.15 -2.38 -21.96
N ALA A 496 -1.69 -1.46 -21.17
CA ALA A 496 -2.52 -1.77 -20.01
C ALA A 496 -3.90 -2.27 -20.46
N VAL A 497 -4.40 -3.36 -19.86
CA VAL A 497 -5.73 -3.93 -20.15
C VAL A 497 -6.66 -3.75 -18.95
N GLY A 498 -6.28 -4.30 -17.80
CA GLY A 498 -7.08 -4.30 -16.58
C GLY A 498 -7.55 -5.71 -16.20
N CYS A 499 -7.51 -6.00 -14.89
CA CYS A 499 -8.03 -7.23 -14.29
C CYS A 499 -8.37 -6.99 -12.82
N SER A 500 -8.96 -7.98 -12.15
CA SER A 500 -9.32 -7.90 -10.72
C SER A 500 -8.13 -7.71 -9.77
N ALA A 501 -6.90 -8.08 -10.20
CA ALA A 501 -5.69 -7.98 -9.38
C ALA A 501 -4.92 -6.66 -9.54
N CYS A 502 -5.39 -5.74 -10.39
CA CYS A 502 -4.69 -4.51 -10.73
C CYS A 502 -5.66 -3.33 -10.87
N SER A 503 -5.11 -2.21 -11.21
CA SER A 503 -5.80 -0.96 -11.40
C SER A 503 -5.63 -0.43 -12.81
N ASN A 504 -6.68 -0.54 -13.63
CA ASN A 504 -6.66 -0.10 -15.03
C ASN A 504 -5.44 -0.64 -15.79
N GLY A 505 -5.02 -1.89 -15.49
CA GLY A 505 -3.86 -2.50 -16.12
C GLY A 505 -2.50 -2.17 -15.48
N TYR A 506 -2.47 -1.41 -14.37
CA TYR A 506 -1.24 -1.06 -13.67
C TYR A 506 -1.23 -1.59 -12.23
N LYS A 507 -0.04 -1.96 -11.73
CA LYS A 507 0.18 -2.41 -10.36
C LYS A 507 1.58 -2.06 -9.89
N GLY A 508 1.68 -1.11 -8.96
CA GLY A 508 2.94 -0.59 -8.46
C GLY A 508 3.58 0.43 -9.39
N ARG A 509 4.77 0.89 -9.04
CA ARG A 509 5.51 1.93 -9.75
C ARG A 509 6.94 1.49 -10.03
N VAL A 510 7.58 2.07 -11.04
CA VAL A 510 8.98 1.90 -11.38
C VAL A 510 9.64 3.26 -11.53
N GLY A 511 10.88 3.39 -11.04
CA GLY A 511 11.66 4.61 -11.18
C GLY A 511 12.20 4.81 -12.59
N ILE A 512 12.19 6.05 -13.03
CA ILE A 512 12.84 6.56 -14.23
C ILE A 512 13.89 7.56 -13.77
N TYR A 513 15.13 7.37 -14.18
CA TYR A 513 16.27 8.09 -13.61
C TYR A 513 17.14 8.72 -14.69
N GLN A 514 17.58 9.95 -14.43
CA GLN A 514 18.70 10.58 -15.10
C GLN A 514 19.83 10.72 -14.07
N VAL A 515 20.87 9.92 -14.20
CA VAL A 515 22.00 9.90 -13.26
C VAL A 515 23.21 10.55 -13.90
N MET A 516 23.50 11.79 -13.51
CA MET A 516 24.53 12.65 -14.07
C MET A 516 25.68 12.81 -13.08
N PRO A 517 26.82 12.12 -13.27
CA PRO A 517 28.06 12.41 -12.56
C PRO A 517 28.59 13.79 -12.97
N ILE A 518 29.19 14.50 -12.04
CA ILE A 518 29.86 15.78 -12.33
C ILE A 518 31.30 15.47 -12.76
N SER A 519 31.48 15.28 -14.07
CA SER A 519 32.79 15.05 -14.70
C SER A 519 33.62 16.33 -14.75
N GLU A 520 34.92 16.21 -15.06
CA GLU A 520 35.79 17.38 -15.25
C GLU A 520 35.26 18.31 -16.34
N GLU A 521 34.69 17.77 -17.43
CA GLU A 521 34.13 18.59 -18.50
C GLU A 521 32.85 19.33 -18.03
N ILE A 522 31.99 18.67 -17.26
CA ILE A 522 30.81 19.32 -16.65
C ILE A 522 31.27 20.38 -15.64
N GLN A 523 32.32 20.12 -14.82
CA GLN A 523 32.90 21.13 -13.92
C GLN A 523 33.41 22.37 -14.67
N ARG A 524 34.09 22.18 -15.81
CA ARG A 524 34.53 23.30 -16.67
C ARG A 524 33.37 24.13 -17.17
N LEU A 525 32.29 23.47 -17.60
CA LEU A 525 31.07 24.18 -18.04
C LEU A 525 30.40 24.94 -16.87
N ILE A 526 30.36 24.36 -15.68
CA ILE A 526 29.83 25.05 -14.49
C ILE A 526 30.66 26.31 -14.17
N LEU A 527 32.00 26.19 -14.22
CA LEU A 527 32.93 27.33 -13.98
C LEU A 527 32.82 28.40 -15.06
N ALA A 528 32.48 28.01 -16.29
CA ALA A 528 32.23 28.92 -17.39
C ALA A 528 30.78 29.46 -17.42
N GLU A 529 29.98 29.18 -16.41
CA GLU A 529 28.57 29.53 -16.32
C GLU A 529 27.74 29.09 -17.52
N GLY A 530 28.05 27.88 -18.04
CA GLY A 530 27.35 27.28 -19.16
C GLY A 530 25.87 27.07 -18.89
N THR A 531 25.06 27.13 -19.92
CA THR A 531 23.60 26.97 -19.82
C THR A 531 23.22 25.52 -19.49
N ALA A 532 21.96 25.31 -19.02
CA ALA A 532 21.41 23.97 -18.82
C ALA A 532 21.48 23.12 -20.11
N MET A 533 21.36 23.75 -21.29
CA MET A 533 21.47 23.07 -22.59
C MET A 533 22.88 22.59 -22.86
N ASP A 534 23.91 23.39 -22.54
CA ASP A 534 25.31 23.01 -22.68
C ASP A 534 25.67 21.83 -21.78
N LEU A 535 25.20 21.89 -20.52
CA LEU A 535 25.35 20.81 -19.54
C LEU A 535 24.65 19.52 -19.98
N ALA A 536 23.42 19.63 -20.52
CA ALA A 536 22.67 18.49 -21.05
C ALA A 536 23.36 17.87 -22.27
N ALA A 537 23.86 18.71 -23.20
CA ALA A 537 24.59 18.24 -24.36
C ALA A 537 25.88 17.49 -23.96
N GLN A 538 26.63 18.01 -22.98
CA GLN A 538 27.82 17.35 -22.47
C GLN A 538 27.49 16.04 -21.75
N ALA A 539 26.48 16.02 -20.88
CA ALA A 539 26.00 14.83 -20.20
C ALA A 539 25.59 13.72 -21.20
N HIS A 540 24.91 14.11 -22.29
CA HIS A 540 24.55 13.18 -23.36
C HIS A 540 25.77 12.59 -24.08
N LYS A 541 26.80 13.39 -24.35
CA LYS A 541 28.08 12.92 -24.94
C LYS A 541 28.76 11.90 -24.01
N GLU A 542 28.61 12.04 -22.69
CA GLU A 542 29.16 11.13 -21.67
C GLU A 542 28.25 9.91 -21.40
N GLY A 543 27.22 9.71 -22.23
CA GLY A 543 26.30 8.57 -22.13
C GLY A 543 25.35 8.64 -20.94
N VAL A 544 25.02 9.84 -20.48
CA VAL A 544 23.94 10.06 -19.51
C VAL A 544 22.63 10.07 -20.28
N ARG A 545 21.73 9.15 -19.94
CA ARG A 545 20.37 9.15 -20.47
C ARG A 545 19.56 10.26 -19.83
N ASP A 546 18.76 10.96 -20.61
CA ASP A 546 17.72 11.82 -20.05
C ASP A 546 16.56 10.97 -19.48
N LEU A 547 15.59 11.62 -18.83
CA LEU A 547 14.46 10.92 -18.23
C LEU A 547 13.60 10.19 -19.27
N ARG A 548 13.40 10.79 -20.47
CA ARG A 548 12.67 10.17 -21.57
C ARG A 548 13.36 8.90 -22.05
N GLN A 549 14.65 8.97 -22.32
CA GLN A 549 15.47 7.83 -22.76
C GLN A 549 15.48 6.71 -21.71
N SER A 550 15.61 7.06 -20.43
CA SER A 550 15.53 6.09 -19.32
C SER A 550 14.14 5.42 -19.26
N GLY A 551 13.06 6.19 -19.45
CA GLY A 551 11.70 5.67 -19.54
C GLY A 551 11.49 4.71 -20.71
N LEU A 552 12.03 5.05 -21.90
CA LEU A 552 11.94 4.19 -23.09
C LEU A 552 12.62 2.82 -22.89
N VAL A 553 13.69 2.75 -22.10
CA VAL A 553 14.29 1.46 -21.70
C VAL A 553 13.29 0.62 -20.91
N LYS A 554 12.48 1.23 -19.99
CA LYS A 554 11.44 0.52 -19.24
C LYS A 554 10.30 0.04 -20.14
N VAL A 555 9.93 0.81 -21.16
CA VAL A 555 8.94 0.37 -22.16
C VAL A 555 9.46 -0.83 -22.94
N ARG A 556 10.71 -0.81 -23.39
CA ARG A 556 11.36 -1.93 -24.09
C ARG A 556 11.41 -3.19 -23.23
N ALA A 557 11.62 -3.04 -21.93
CA ALA A 557 11.58 -4.13 -20.94
C ALA A 557 10.16 -4.61 -20.59
N GLY A 558 9.11 -4.01 -21.17
CA GLY A 558 7.71 -4.36 -20.89
C GLY A 558 7.24 -4.04 -19.46
N MET A 559 7.91 -3.10 -18.79
CA MET A 559 7.60 -2.71 -17.41
C MET A 559 6.53 -1.64 -17.31
N THR A 560 6.43 -0.75 -18.31
CA THR A 560 5.46 0.35 -18.39
C THR A 560 5.01 0.58 -19.82
N THR A 561 4.05 1.46 -20.04
CA THR A 561 3.57 1.83 -21.38
C THR A 561 4.32 3.04 -21.93
N LEU A 562 4.27 3.21 -23.24
CA LEU A 562 4.80 4.39 -23.90
C LEU A 562 4.07 5.66 -23.44
N ASP A 563 2.74 5.58 -23.36
CA ASP A 563 1.89 6.71 -22.95
C ASP A 563 2.22 7.19 -21.54
N GLU A 564 2.48 6.26 -20.63
CA GLU A 564 2.87 6.58 -19.26
C GLU A 564 4.23 7.30 -19.21
N VAL A 565 5.22 6.81 -19.97
CA VAL A 565 6.52 7.48 -20.05
C VAL A 565 6.39 8.88 -20.63
N ILE A 566 5.62 9.04 -21.70
CA ILE A 566 5.35 10.35 -22.30
C ILE A 566 4.72 11.28 -21.28
N SER A 567 3.71 10.81 -20.54
CA SER A 567 2.99 11.61 -19.55
C SER A 567 3.88 12.11 -18.41
N VAL A 568 4.76 11.24 -17.86
CA VAL A 568 5.60 11.59 -16.69
C VAL A 568 6.90 12.28 -17.06
N THR A 569 7.30 12.29 -18.34
CA THR A 569 8.53 12.92 -18.85
C THR A 569 8.26 14.08 -19.82
N ASN A 570 7.00 14.46 -20.07
CA ASN A 570 6.70 15.72 -20.74
C ASN A 570 7.04 16.87 -19.80
N GLU A 571 7.83 17.76 -20.28
CA GLU A 571 8.18 19.05 -19.68
C GLU A 571 7.15 20.10 -20.02
#